data_0eae1f339a0bb72dda9b8cf9839b198c
#
_entry.id   0eae1f339a0bb72dda9b8cf9839b198c
#
_cell.length_a   1.000
_cell.length_b   1.000
_cell.length_c   1.000
_cell.angle_alpha   90.00
_cell.angle_beta   90.00
_cell.angle_gamma   90.00
#
_symmetry.space_group_name_H-M   'P 1'
#
loop_
_entity.id
_entity.type
_entity.pdbx_description
1 polymer ?
#
loop_
_entity_poly.entity_id
_entity_poly.type
_entity_poly.pdbx_seq_one_letter_code
_entity_poly.pdbx_strand_id
1 'polypeptide(L)'
;SLGGAMKDFPRGKVLGGSSAVNGLYYVRHSTSEQDAWGEIIGDKNLWGWNNMYRAMKKSENFTDASDEIKKVEHISSEPGSHGTKGPIQVSWPGEIYDSIGAFIKAASKTGAPYVKDPYSGHNIGAYVALETLNPSNWTRSFSRSGYYDPYVYRKNLKVLTGHLVTKVEMEKGQKLAKATGVTYQAKPDGQTYHVKAGREVIMSGGAVNTPQICLLYTSDAA
;
A
#
# COMPACT_ATOMS: atom_id res chain seq x y z
N SER A 1 -7.77 19.52 -13.68
CA SER A 1 -9.09 19.96 -13.20
C SER A 1 -10.16 19.12 -13.84
N LEU A 2 -11.24 18.82 -13.11
CA LEU A 2 -12.36 18.02 -13.61
C LEU A 2 -13.45 18.91 -14.25
N GLY A 3 -13.09 20.14 -14.65
CA GLY A 3 -14.03 21.10 -15.24
C GLY A 3 -15.24 21.42 -14.33
N GLY A 4 -15.06 21.39 -13.00
CA GLY A 4 -16.14 21.60 -12.03
C GLY A 4 -17.04 20.38 -11.79
N ALA A 5 -16.81 19.25 -12.47
CA ALA A 5 -17.61 18.05 -12.27
C ALA A 5 -17.35 17.41 -10.89
N MET A 6 -18.42 17.11 -10.17
CA MET A 6 -18.36 16.27 -8.97
C MET A 6 -18.08 14.82 -9.36
N LYS A 7 -17.10 14.21 -8.71
CA LYS A 7 -16.75 12.79 -8.91
C LYS A 7 -16.63 12.10 -7.57
N ASP A 8 -17.21 10.93 -7.46
CA ASP A 8 -17.02 10.08 -6.30
C ASP A 8 -15.56 9.61 -6.23
N PHE A 9 -14.99 9.69 -5.03
CA PHE A 9 -13.64 9.22 -4.76
C PHE A 9 -13.67 8.26 -3.56
N PRO A 10 -14.10 7.01 -3.78
CA PRO A 10 -14.29 6.04 -2.72
C PRO A 10 -12.96 5.70 -2.02
N ARG A 11 -12.99 5.69 -0.70
CA ARG A 11 -11.86 5.32 0.17
C ARG A 11 -12.36 4.53 1.36
N GLY A 12 -11.53 3.65 1.89
CA GLY A 12 -11.87 2.87 3.09
C GLY A 12 -11.89 3.73 4.35
N LYS A 13 -13.06 3.90 4.96
CA LYS A 13 -13.24 4.50 6.29
C LYS A 13 -13.39 3.40 7.35
N VAL A 14 -12.36 2.60 7.50
CA VAL A 14 -12.35 1.39 8.33
C VAL A 14 -10.92 1.13 8.82
N LEU A 15 -10.75 0.35 9.88
CA LEU A 15 -9.43 -0.10 10.32
C LEU A 15 -8.78 -0.97 9.23
N GLY A 16 -7.61 -0.53 8.76
CA GLY A 16 -6.96 -1.05 7.56
C GLY A 16 -7.11 -0.16 6.33
N GLY A 17 -7.93 0.90 6.41
CA GLY A 17 -8.10 1.90 5.34
C GLY A 17 -8.53 1.29 4.02
N SER A 18 -8.04 1.84 2.90
CA SER A 18 -8.42 1.39 1.55
C SER A 18 -7.94 -0.03 1.20
N SER A 19 -7.01 -0.62 1.96
CA SER A 19 -6.65 -2.03 1.79
C SER A 19 -7.79 -3.00 2.13
N ALA A 20 -8.79 -2.55 2.92
CA ALA A 20 -9.98 -3.33 3.25
C ALA A 20 -11.05 -3.34 2.15
N VAL A 21 -11.00 -2.43 1.18
CA VAL A 21 -12.04 -2.20 0.17
C VAL A 21 -11.52 -2.13 -1.27
N ASN A 22 -10.22 -2.25 -1.48
CA ASN A 22 -9.63 -2.24 -2.83
C ASN A 22 -9.97 -3.53 -3.61
N GLY A 23 -9.59 -3.58 -4.89
CA GLY A 23 -9.81 -4.72 -5.78
C GLY A 23 -8.83 -5.88 -5.60
N LEU A 24 -8.11 -5.96 -4.46
CA LEU A 24 -7.14 -7.01 -4.11
C LEU A 24 -5.83 -6.99 -4.90
N TYR A 25 -5.75 -6.38 -6.06
CA TYR A 25 -4.54 -6.39 -6.89
C TYR A 25 -3.28 -6.08 -6.10
N TYR A 26 -2.33 -7.00 -6.18
CA TYR A 26 -1.00 -6.84 -5.61
C TYR A 26 -0.02 -6.49 -6.73
N VAL A 27 0.60 -5.33 -6.63
CA VAL A 27 1.54 -4.83 -7.64
C VAL A 27 2.80 -4.27 -6.98
N ARG A 28 3.90 -4.24 -7.72
CA ARG A 28 5.13 -3.57 -7.32
C ARG A 28 5.57 -2.59 -8.39
N HIS A 29 6.35 -1.61 -8.00
CA HIS A 29 7.04 -0.71 -8.94
C HIS A 29 8.02 -1.48 -9.82
N SER A 30 8.33 -0.93 -10.99
CA SER A 30 9.53 -1.33 -11.73
C SER A 30 10.79 -0.88 -10.98
N THR A 31 11.92 -1.49 -11.32
CA THR A 31 13.23 -1.09 -10.77
C THR A 31 13.50 0.40 -11.00
N SER A 32 13.24 0.89 -12.23
CA SER A 32 13.47 2.28 -12.61
C SER A 32 12.55 3.27 -11.86
N GLU A 33 11.29 2.93 -11.66
CA GLU A 33 10.36 3.77 -10.87
C GLU A 33 10.80 3.87 -9.41
N GLN A 34 11.19 2.75 -8.82
CA GLN A 34 11.63 2.75 -7.42
C GLN A 34 12.96 3.48 -7.24
N ASP A 35 13.88 3.36 -8.19
CA ASP A 35 15.15 4.10 -8.16
C ASP A 35 14.93 5.59 -8.35
N ALA A 36 13.98 6.02 -9.19
CA ALA A 36 13.60 7.42 -9.34
C ALA A 36 13.07 8.02 -8.02
N TRP A 37 12.32 7.25 -7.22
CA TRP A 37 11.94 7.68 -5.86
C TRP A 37 13.16 7.93 -4.98
N GLY A 38 14.14 7.05 -5.00
CA GLY A 38 15.40 7.22 -4.26
C GLY A 38 16.17 8.48 -4.68
N GLU A 39 16.16 8.83 -5.96
CA GLU A 39 16.77 10.04 -6.51
C GLU A 39 16.02 11.31 -6.09
N ILE A 40 14.68 11.32 -6.19
CA ILE A 40 13.84 12.46 -5.79
C ILE A 40 14.00 12.77 -4.30
N ILE A 41 14.08 11.75 -3.46
CA ILE A 41 14.24 11.90 -2.00
C ILE A 41 15.70 12.24 -1.63
N GLY A 42 16.67 11.97 -2.52
CA GLY A 42 18.09 12.17 -2.26
C GLY A 42 18.76 11.08 -1.42
N ASP A 43 18.09 9.95 -1.22
CA ASP A 43 18.65 8.78 -0.52
C ASP A 43 18.29 7.47 -1.24
N LYS A 44 19.05 7.18 -2.28
CA LYS A 44 18.89 5.96 -3.08
C LYS A 44 19.22 4.68 -2.28
N ASN A 45 20.08 4.76 -1.27
CA ASN A 45 20.42 3.61 -0.43
C ASN A 45 19.21 3.15 0.39
N LEU A 46 18.41 4.10 0.90
CA LEU A 46 17.22 3.79 1.68
C LEU A 46 16.00 3.54 0.81
N TRP A 47 15.76 4.39 -0.20
CA TRP A 47 14.52 4.41 -0.98
C TRP A 47 14.65 3.82 -2.39
N GLY A 48 15.86 3.45 -2.84
CA GLY A 48 16.07 2.79 -4.12
C GLY A 48 15.66 1.32 -4.10
N TRP A 49 15.67 0.72 -5.30
CA TRP A 49 15.16 -0.63 -5.54
C TRP A 49 15.69 -1.68 -4.58
N ASN A 50 16.99 -1.79 -4.40
CA ASN A 50 17.58 -2.89 -3.63
C ASN A 50 17.06 -2.99 -2.19
N ASN A 51 16.93 -1.84 -1.50
CA ASN A 51 16.43 -1.82 -0.13
C ASN A 51 14.92 -1.98 -0.08
N MET A 52 14.19 -1.29 -0.95
CA MET A 52 12.74 -1.36 -1.00
C MET A 52 12.23 -2.74 -1.45
N TYR A 53 12.90 -3.36 -2.40
CA TYR A 53 12.59 -4.72 -2.83
C TYR A 53 12.69 -5.73 -1.67
N ARG A 54 13.73 -5.61 -0.85
CA ARG A 54 13.87 -6.41 0.38
C ARG A 54 12.73 -6.16 1.35
N ALA A 55 12.32 -4.90 1.52
CA ALA A 55 11.20 -4.54 2.39
C ALA A 55 9.85 -5.05 1.84
N MET A 56 9.63 -4.97 0.53
CA MET A 56 8.45 -5.52 -0.15
C MET A 56 8.35 -7.03 0.08
N LYS A 57 9.44 -7.79 -0.13
CA LYS A 57 9.49 -9.23 0.17
C LYS A 57 9.26 -9.54 1.65
N LYS A 58 9.75 -8.70 2.56
CA LYS A 58 9.54 -8.87 4.00
C LYS A 58 8.07 -8.74 4.40
N SER A 59 7.28 -7.93 3.69
CA SER A 59 5.85 -7.73 3.98
C SER A 59 4.96 -8.86 3.44
N GLU A 60 5.45 -9.66 2.51
CA GLU A 60 4.70 -10.62 1.71
C GLU A 60 4.84 -12.05 2.24
N ASN A 61 3.75 -12.80 2.20
CA ASN A 61 3.72 -14.24 2.34
C ASN A 61 3.04 -14.84 1.09
N PHE A 62 3.84 -15.03 0.06
CA PHE A 62 3.38 -15.56 -1.21
C PHE A 62 3.18 -17.06 -1.14
N THR A 63 2.01 -17.51 -1.59
CA THR A 63 1.69 -18.92 -1.84
C THR A 63 1.54 -19.13 -3.33
N ASP A 64 2.43 -19.91 -3.91
CA ASP A 64 2.44 -20.20 -5.34
C ASP A 64 1.40 -21.25 -5.72
N ALA A 65 1.02 -21.25 -6.99
CA ALA A 65 0.20 -22.32 -7.57
C ALA A 65 1.02 -23.58 -7.86
N SER A 66 0.37 -24.74 -7.98
CA SER A 66 1.06 -25.96 -8.43
C SER A 66 1.53 -25.81 -9.89
N ASP A 67 2.50 -26.63 -10.29
CA ASP A 67 3.04 -26.57 -11.64
C ASP A 67 1.99 -26.94 -12.70
N GLU A 68 1.03 -27.78 -12.36
CA GLU A 68 -0.12 -28.14 -13.21
C GLU A 68 -0.98 -26.89 -13.46
N ILE A 69 -1.35 -26.16 -12.42
CA ILE A 69 -2.15 -24.93 -12.53
C ILE A 69 -1.39 -23.88 -13.32
N LYS A 70 -0.11 -23.65 -13.02
CA LYS A 70 0.73 -22.69 -13.74
C LYS A 70 0.73 -22.95 -15.25
N LYS A 71 0.83 -24.20 -15.64
CA LYS A 71 0.84 -24.61 -17.06
C LYS A 71 -0.50 -24.35 -17.75
N VAL A 72 -1.62 -24.68 -17.09
CA VAL A 72 -2.97 -24.50 -17.63
C VAL A 72 -3.33 -23.02 -17.73
N GLU A 73 -3.06 -22.26 -16.66
CA GLU A 73 -3.45 -20.86 -16.54
C GLU A 73 -2.43 -19.88 -17.16
N HIS A 74 -1.35 -20.37 -17.75
CA HIS A 74 -0.30 -19.53 -18.33
C HIS A 74 0.28 -18.49 -17.36
N ILE A 75 0.42 -18.86 -16.09
CA ILE A 75 1.03 -18.04 -15.04
C ILE A 75 2.42 -18.58 -14.67
N SER A 76 3.27 -17.73 -14.17
CA SER A 76 4.61 -18.11 -13.71
C SER A 76 5.12 -17.18 -12.63
N SER A 77 6.02 -17.69 -11.81
CA SER A 77 6.68 -16.97 -10.73
C SER A 77 8.17 -17.31 -10.71
N GLU A 78 8.97 -16.39 -10.22
CA GLU A 78 10.39 -16.60 -9.95
C GLU A 78 10.60 -16.68 -8.43
N PRO A 79 11.07 -17.80 -7.88
CA PRO A 79 11.17 -18.01 -6.43
C PRO A 79 11.92 -16.89 -5.68
N GLY A 80 12.93 -16.30 -6.32
CA GLY A 80 13.72 -15.21 -5.77
C GLY A 80 12.97 -13.88 -5.66
N SER A 81 11.86 -13.71 -6.37
CA SER A 81 11.10 -12.47 -6.42
C SER A 81 10.16 -12.27 -5.25
N HIS A 82 9.83 -13.32 -4.53
CA HIS A 82 8.77 -13.32 -3.53
C HIS A 82 9.27 -13.53 -2.10
N GLY A 83 8.51 -12.99 -1.14
CA GLY A 83 8.64 -13.28 0.28
C GLY A 83 7.62 -14.34 0.71
N THR A 84 7.99 -15.18 1.68
CA THR A 84 7.16 -16.32 2.13
C THR A 84 6.89 -16.31 3.63
N LYS A 85 7.21 -15.23 4.33
CA LYS A 85 7.11 -15.14 5.81
C LYS A 85 6.52 -13.81 6.31
N GLY A 86 6.06 -12.96 5.39
CA GLY A 86 5.49 -11.68 5.73
C GLY A 86 4.04 -11.78 6.25
N PRO A 87 3.51 -10.70 6.80
CA PRO A 87 2.16 -10.68 7.38
C PRO A 87 1.03 -10.62 6.34
N ILE A 88 1.31 -10.22 5.10
CA ILE A 88 0.30 -10.09 4.05
C ILE A 88 0.33 -11.34 3.18
N GLN A 89 -0.77 -12.08 3.19
CA GLN A 89 -0.96 -13.23 2.32
C GLN A 89 -1.15 -12.74 0.88
N VAL A 90 -0.43 -13.35 -0.04
CA VAL A 90 -0.50 -13.05 -1.47
C VAL A 90 -0.57 -14.37 -2.23
N SER A 91 -1.48 -14.44 -3.18
CA SER A 91 -1.66 -15.63 -4.02
C SER A 91 -2.11 -15.26 -5.42
N TRP A 92 -2.17 -16.23 -6.29
CA TRP A 92 -2.87 -16.11 -7.55
C TRP A 92 -4.37 -15.94 -7.32
N PRO A 93 -5.11 -15.29 -8.25
CA PRO A 93 -6.58 -15.26 -8.22
C PRO A 93 -7.18 -16.66 -8.08
N GLY A 94 -8.31 -16.75 -7.39
CA GLY A 94 -9.00 -18.03 -7.21
C GLY A 94 -9.59 -18.59 -8.51
N GLU A 95 -9.79 -17.75 -9.50
CA GLU A 95 -10.28 -18.09 -10.83
C GLU A 95 -9.56 -17.25 -11.88
N ILE A 96 -9.07 -17.88 -12.92
CA ILE A 96 -8.44 -17.24 -14.08
C ILE A 96 -9.21 -17.69 -15.31
N TYR A 97 -9.86 -16.76 -16.01
CA TYR A 97 -10.67 -17.08 -17.17
C TYR A 97 -9.79 -17.42 -18.39
N ASP A 98 -10.21 -18.38 -19.22
CA ASP A 98 -9.51 -18.79 -20.46
C ASP A 98 -9.21 -17.61 -21.39
N SER A 99 -10.08 -16.59 -21.39
CA SER A 99 -9.90 -15.36 -22.15
C SER A 99 -8.62 -14.59 -21.79
N ILE A 100 -8.10 -14.74 -20.58
CA ILE A 100 -6.87 -14.09 -20.13
C ILE A 100 -5.66 -14.63 -20.91
N GLY A 101 -5.56 -15.93 -21.10
CA GLY A 101 -4.53 -16.55 -21.94
C GLY A 101 -4.57 -16.06 -23.39
N ALA A 102 -5.79 -15.93 -23.95
CA ALA A 102 -5.99 -15.37 -25.28
C ALA A 102 -5.58 -13.90 -25.37
N PHE A 103 -5.92 -13.10 -24.34
CA PHE A 103 -5.50 -11.70 -24.23
C PHE A 103 -3.98 -11.55 -24.18
N ILE A 104 -3.28 -12.31 -23.33
CA ILE A 104 -1.82 -12.29 -23.22
C ILE A 104 -1.17 -12.63 -24.56
N LYS A 105 -1.66 -13.66 -25.26
CA LYS A 105 -1.18 -14.02 -26.60
C LYS A 105 -1.38 -12.91 -27.62
N ALA A 106 -2.53 -12.23 -27.58
CA ALA A 106 -2.82 -11.11 -28.47
C ALA A 106 -1.92 -9.89 -28.17
N ALA A 107 -1.77 -9.54 -26.88
CA ALA A 107 -0.90 -8.46 -26.44
C ALA A 107 0.56 -8.69 -26.87
N SER A 108 1.06 -9.92 -26.78
CA SER A 108 2.43 -10.25 -27.22
C SER A 108 2.62 -10.04 -28.72
N LYS A 109 1.58 -10.21 -29.54
CA LYS A 109 1.65 -9.93 -30.99
C LYS A 109 1.65 -8.44 -31.32
N THR A 110 1.21 -7.59 -30.42
CA THR A 110 1.16 -6.13 -30.60
C THR A 110 2.34 -5.41 -29.93
N GLY A 111 3.35 -6.15 -29.45
CA GLY A 111 4.57 -5.59 -28.88
C GLY A 111 4.60 -5.50 -27.35
N ALA A 112 3.54 -5.96 -26.64
CA ALA A 112 3.57 -6.10 -25.19
C ALA A 112 3.99 -7.54 -24.82
N PRO A 113 5.27 -7.78 -24.43
CA PRO A 113 5.75 -9.14 -24.17
C PRO A 113 5.04 -9.76 -22.96
N TYR A 114 4.97 -11.08 -22.93
CA TYR A 114 4.60 -11.79 -21.71
C TYR A 114 5.69 -11.62 -20.66
N VAL A 115 5.30 -11.20 -19.47
CA VAL A 115 6.19 -11.04 -18.32
C VAL A 115 6.01 -12.23 -17.38
N LYS A 116 7.08 -13.01 -17.20
CA LYS A 116 7.06 -14.21 -16.35
C LYS A 116 6.78 -13.91 -14.90
N ASP A 117 7.44 -12.86 -14.37
CA ASP A 117 7.26 -12.41 -13.00
C ASP A 117 7.43 -10.90 -12.91
N PRO A 118 6.32 -10.15 -12.87
CA PRO A 118 6.36 -8.69 -12.79
C PRO A 118 6.90 -8.17 -11.45
N TYR A 119 7.00 -9.04 -10.44
CA TYR A 119 7.41 -8.69 -9.08
C TYR A 119 8.93 -8.66 -8.91
N SER A 120 9.67 -9.09 -9.93
CA SER A 120 11.14 -9.00 -10.00
C SER A 120 11.66 -7.58 -10.30
N GLY A 121 10.78 -6.64 -10.61
CA GLY A 121 11.12 -5.26 -11.01
C GLY A 121 11.10 -5.04 -12.53
N HIS A 122 10.79 -6.07 -13.31
CA HIS A 122 10.61 -6.01 -14.77
C HIS A 122 9.14 -6.29 -15.09
N ASN A 123 8.32 -5.25 -15.10
CA ASN A 123 6.85 -5.35 -15.20
C ASN A 123 6.26 -4.71 -16.47
N ILE A 124 7.07 -4.45 -17.49
CA ILE A 124 6.59 -3.90 -18.76
C ILE A 124 6.14 -5.04 -19.65
N GLY A 125 4.83 -5.22 -19.81
CA GLY A 125 4.22 -6.27 -20.63
C GLY A 125 2.89 -6.78 -20.07
N ALA A 126 2.46 -7.93 -20.57
CA ALA A 126 1.21 -8.59 -20.16
C ALA A 126 1.48 -9.73 -19.17
N TYR A 127 0.71 -9.78 -18.11
CA TYR A 127 0.80 -10.81 -17.06
C TYR A 127 -0.52 -10.93 -16.28
N VAL A 128 -0.66 -11.99 -15.53
CA VAL A 128 -1.72 -12.14 -14.53
C VAL A 128 -1.23 -11.55 -13.21
N ALA A 129 -1.96 -10.60 -12.65
CA ALA A 129 -1.60 -10.00 -11.38
C ALA A 129 -1.94 -10.94 -10.21
N LEU A 130 -1.10 -10.90 -9.18
CA LEU A 130 -1.39 -11.52 -7.89
C LEU A 130 -2.44 -10.72 -7.12
N GLU A 131 -3.03 -11.35 -6.11
CA GLU A 131 -3.99 -10.73 -5.21
C GLU A 131 -3.55 -10.84 -3.75
N THR A 132 -3.94 -9.84 -2.93
CA THR A 132 -3.78 -9.88 -1.49
C THR A 132 -4.87 -10.76 -0.87
N LEU A 133 -4.74 -12.05 -1.12
CA LEU A 133 -5.71 -13.08 -0.80
C LEU A 133 -5.04 -14.23 -0.04
N ASN A 134 -5.71 -14.71 1.01
CA ASN A 134 -5.29 -15.90 1.72
C ASN A 134 -5.85 -17.14 1.00
N PRO A 135 -5.03 -17.97 0.35
CA PRO A 135 -5.52 -19.10 -0.44
C PRO A 135 -6.07 -20.25 0.40
N SER A 136 -5.83 -20.27 1.72
CA SER A 136 -6.37 -21.33 2.58
C SER A 136 -7.87 -21.19 2.87
N ASN A 137 -8.40 -19.98 2.78
CA ASN A 137 -9.81 -19.70 3.09
C ASN A 137 -10.45 -18.63 2.18
N TRP A 138 -9.75 -18.20 1.14
CA TRP A 138 -10.18 -17.23 0.14
C TRP A 138 -10.63 -15.89 0.74
N THR A 139 -10.02 -15.48 1.84
CA THR A 139 -10.31 -14.19 2.46
C THR A 139 -9.26 -13.15 2.11
N ARG A 140 -9.69 -11.88 2.06
CA ARG A 140 -8.82 -10.72 1.88
C ARG A 140 -7.73 -10.68 2.96
N SER A 141 -6.48 -10.55 2.55
CA SER A 141 -5.37 -10.17 3.42
C SER A 141 -5.10 -8.67 3.29
N PHE A 142 -5.12 -7.93 4.40
CA PHE A 142 -5.03 -6.48 4.38
C PHE A 142 -4.35 -5.94 5.64
N SER A 143 -4.16 -4.63 5.72
CA SER A 143 -3.37 -4.03 6.79
C SER A 143 -3.82 -4.41 8.19
N ARG A 144 -5.14 -4.49 8.43
CA ARG A 144 -5.64 -4.90 9.74
C ARG A 144 -5.28 -6.35 10.04
N SER A 145 -5.61 -7.29 9.14
CA SER A 145 -5.38 -8.73 9.37
C SER A 145 -3.89 -9.07 9.48
N GLY A 146 -3.02 -8.34 8.75
CA GLY A 146 -1.57 -8.59 8.77
C GLY A 146 -0.82 -7.89 9.90
N TYR A 147 -1.20 -6.65 10.23
CA TYR A 147 -0.39 -5.79 11.10
C TYR A 147 -1.07 -5.35 12.40
N TYR A 148 -2.38 -5.54 12.54
CA TYR A 148 -3.09 -5.17 13.77
C TYR A 148 -3.60 -6.38 14.54
N ASP A 149 -4.41 -7.23 13.94
CA ASP A 149 -5.05 -8.34 14.62
C ASP A 149 -4.06 -9.27 15.35
N PRO A 150 -2.85 -9.59 14.80
CA PRO A 150 -1.86 -10.36 15.52
C PRO A 150 -1.24 -9.67 16.75
N TYR A 151 -1.44 -8.36 16.90
CA TYR A 151 -0.77 -7.53 17.91
C TYR A 151 -1.71 -6.77 18.83
N VAL A 152 -3.02 -7.02 18.80
CA VAL A 152 -4.03 -6.32 19.62
C VAL A 152 -3.77 -6.43 21.12
N TYR A 153 -3.10 -7.49 21.53
CA TYR A 153 -2.76 -7.76 22.94
C TYR A 153 -1.63 -6.85 23.48
N ARG A 154 -0.93 -6.14 22.62
CA ARG A 154 0.19 -5.26 23.05
C ARG A 154 -0.34 -4.09 23.88
N LYS A 155 0.11 -3.97 25.12
CA LYS A 155 -0.29 -2.89 26.05
C LYS A 155 0.11 -1.49 25.57
N ASN A 156 1.16 -1.40 24.76
CA ASN A 156 1.69 -0.16 24.18
C ASN A 156 1.08 0.19 22.80
N LEU A 157 0.14 -0.60 22.29
CA LEU A 157 -0.61 -0.33 21.07
C LEU A 157 -2.04 0.07 21.44
N LYS A 158 -2.43 1.31 21.12
CA LYS A 158 -3.79 1.80 21.31
C LYS A 158 -4.32 2.34 20.00
N VAL A 159 -5.51 1.91 19.61
CA VAL A 159 -6.21 2.39 18.41
C VAL A 159 -7.51 3.07 18.85
N LEU A 160 -7.67 4.31 18.42
CA LEU A 160 -8.89 5.09 18.63
C LEU A 160 -9.66 5.11 17.31
N THR A 161 -10.70 4.28 17.20
CA THR A 161 -11.63 4.30 16.07
C THR A 161 -12.69 5.39 16.25
N GLY A 162 -13.30 5.84 15.16
CA GLY A 162 -14.32 6.89 15.21
C GLY A 162 -13.77 8.29 15.55
N HIS A 163 -12.46 8.48 15.48
CA HIS A 163 -11.82 9.77 15.74
C HIS A 163 -11.16 10.33 14.48
N LEU A 164 -11.22 11.63 14.32
CA LEU A 164 -10.60 12.37 13.23
C LEU A 164 -9.45 13.22 13.77
N VAL A 165 -8.26 13.04 13.25
CA VAL A 165 -7.15 13.97 13.50
C VAL A 165 -7.39 15.23 12.67
N THR A 166 -7.47 16.37 13.36
CA THR A 166 -7.77 17.67 12.75
C THR A 166 -6.52 18.51 12.55
N LYS A 167 -5.47 18.28 13.35
CA LYS A 167 -4.24 19.08 13.28
C LYS A 167 -3.03 18.30 13.79
N VAL A 168 -1.87 18.56 13.19
CA VAL A 168 -0.57 18.23 13.77
C VAL A 168 -0.06 19.43 14.53
N GLU A 169 0.24 19.26 15.81
CA GLU A 169 0.79 20.33 16.64
C GLU A 169 2.27 20.51 16.31
N MET A 170 2.66 21.74 16.01
CA MET A 170 4.01 22.06 15.59
C MET A 170 4.61 23.14 16.49
N GLU A 171 5.85 22.96 16.91
CA GLU A 171 6.68 23.97 17.54
C GLU A 171 7.55 24.63 16.46
N LYS A 172 7.53 25.98 16.41
CA LYS A 172 8.35 26.72 15.45
C LYS A 172 9.81 26.67 15.89
N GLY A 173 10.65 26.04 15.06
CA GLY A 173 12.11 26.04 15.24
C GLY A 173 12.78 27.12 14.39
N GLN A 174 14.05 27.39 14.67
CA GLN A 174 14.82 28.39 13.90
C GLN A 174 15.07 27.99 12.44
N LYS A 175 15.16 26.68 12.13
CA LYS A 175 15.38 26.13 10.78
C LYS A 175 14.30 25.17 10.33
N LEU A 176 13.79 24.34 11.23
CA LEU A 176 12.79 23.30 10.94
C LEU A 176 11.72 23.33 12.03
N ALA A 177 10.47 23.18 11.65
CA ALA A 177 9.39 22.97 12.58
C ALA A 177 9.41 21.53 13.14
N LYS A 178 9.08 21.37 14.42
CA LYS A 178 9.08 20.08 15.12
C LYS A 178 7.64 19.67 15.43
N ALA A 179 7.22 18.51 14.99
CA ALA A 179 5.91 17.94 15.38
C ALA A 179 5.96 17.51 16.87
N THR A 180 5.03 18.02 17.65
CA THR A 180 4.97 17.81 19.12
C THR A 180 3.77 16.98 19.55
N GLY A 181 2.79 16.78 18.67
CA GLY A 181 1.59 16.02 18.95
C GLY A 181 0.54 16.13 17.87
N VAL A 182 -0.66 15.68 18.19
CA VAL A 182 -1.83 15.84 17.32
C VAL A 182 -3.07 16.25 18.13
N THR A 183 -3.95 16.96 17.46
CA THR A 183 -5.30 17.29 17.93
C THR A 183 -6.29 16.42 17.20
N TYR A 184 -7.29 15.88 17.90
CA TYR A 184 -8.31 15.01 17.33
C TYR A 184 -9.68 15.20 17.98
N GLN A 185 -10.74 14.75 17.29
CA GLN A 185 -12.13 14.84 17.71
C GLN A 185 -12.87 13.54 17.42
N ALA A 186 -13.84 13.18 18.27
CA ALA A 186 -14.73 12.05 18.05
C ALA A 186 -15.89 12.37 17.08
N LYS A 187 -16.29 13.66 17.00
CA LYS A 187 -17.35 14.17 16.13
C LYS A 187 -16.92 15.51 15.54
N PRO A 188 -17.40 15.90 14.34
CA PRO A 188 -17.28 17.27 13.87
C PRO A 188 -17.84 18.23 14.93
N ASP A 189 -17.14 19.31 15.19
CA ASP A 189 -17.50 20.34 16.22
C ASP A 189 -17.65 19.80 17.65
N GLY A 190 -17.17 18.59 17.91
CA GLY A 190 -17.15 17.97 19.22
C GLY A 190 -15.97 18.41 20.08
N GLN A 191 -15.89 17.83 21.26
CA GLN A 191 -14.76 18.04 22.17
C GLN A 191 -13.44 17.69 21.49
N THR A 192 -12.49 18.60 21.62
CA THR A 192 -11.12 18.45 21.11
C THR A 192 -10.22 17.81 22.16
N TYR A 193 -9.45 16.84 21.73
CA TYR A 193 -8.46 16.15 22.53
C TYR A 193 -7.07 16.34 21.95
N HIS A 194 -6.05 16.28 22.80
CA HIS A 194 -4.66 16.42 22.43
C HIS A 194 -3.86 15.23 22.90
N VAL A 195 -2.91 14.78 22.10
CA VAL A 195 -1.93 13.78 22.50
C VAL A 195 -0.53 14.22 22.06
N LYS A 196 0.41 14.18 22.99
CA LYS A 196 1.81 14.56 22.74
C LYS A 196 2.56 13.41 22.06
N ALA A 197 3.44 13.76 21.11
CA ALA A 197 4.39 12.84 20.50
C ALA A 197 5.69 12.79 21.31
N GLY A 198 6.07 11.59 21.74
CA GLY A 198 7.34 11.37 22.45
C GLY A 198 8.54 11.24 21.52
N ARG A 199 8.31 10.84 20.25
CA ARG A 199 9.36 10.67 19.24
C ARG A 199 8.99 11.34 17.92
N GLU A 200 7.89 10.94 17.30
CA GLU A 200 7.47 11.38 15.98
C GLU A 200 5.96 11.29 15.81
N VAL A 201 5.44 11.97 14.80
CA VAL A 201 4.08 11.84 14.30
C VAL A 201 4.15 11.22 12.91
N ILE A 202 3.57 10.03 12.72
CA ILE A 202 3.54 9.33 11.44
C ILE A 202 2.21 9.65 10.74
N MET A 203 2.30 10.29 9.57
CA MET A 203 1.14 10.67 8.78
C MET A 203 0.76 9.55 7.82
N SER A 204 -0.35 8.87 8.09
CA SER A 204 -0.88 7.76 7.28
C SER A 204 -2.36 7.94 6.93
N GLY A 205 -2.77 9.18 6.68
CA GLY A 205 -4.16 9.54 6.32
C GLY A 205 -4.57 9.16 4.89
N GLY A 206 -3.66 8.57 4.11
CA GLY A 206 -3.85 8.21 2.71
C GLY A 206 -3.57 9.36 1.76
N ALA A 207 -3.72 9.09 0.45
CA ALA A 207 -3.34 10.02 -0.63
C ALA A 207 -4.10 11.36 -0.60
N VAL A 208 -5.25 11.44 0.05
CA VAL A 208 -6.05 12.67 0.17
C VAL A 208 -5.86 13.35 1.53
N ASN A 209 -6.02 12.60 2.63
CA ASN A 209 -6.05 13.24 3.96
C ASN A 209 -4.65 13.60 4.49
N THR A 210 -3.61 12.88 4.12
CA THR A 210 -2.25 13.27 4.53
C THR A 210 -1.86 14.63 3.94
N PRO A 211 -1.96 14.88 2.62
CA PRO A 211 -1.74 16.22 2.05
C PRO A 211 -2.71 17.27 2.61
N GLN A 212 -3.99 16.92 2.82
CA GLN A 212 -4.97 17.84 3.39
C GLN A 212 -4.54 18.37 4.75
N ILE A 213 -4.12 17.50 5.67
CA ILE A 213 -3.66 17.93 7.00
C ILE A 213 -2.40 18.79 6.88
N CYS A 214 -1.48 18.46 5.96
CA CYS A 214 -0.28 19.26 5.73
C CYS A 214 -0.63 20.66 5.18
N LEU A 215 -1.56 20.75 4.23
CA LEU A 215 -1.99 22.03 3.64
C LEU A 215 -2.74 22.92 4.64
N LEU A 216 -3.57 22.34 5.50
CA LEU A 216 -4.24 23.09 6.57
C LEU A 216 -3.24 23.72 7.54
N TYR A 217 -2.10 23.07 7.76
CA TYR A 217 -1.03 23.64 8.58
C TYR A 217 -0.29 24.79 7.88
N THR A 218 -0.05 24.68 6.58
CA THR A 218 0.68 25.68 5.81
C THR A 218 -0.17 26.93 5.50
N SER A 219 -1.49 26.81 5.42
CA SER A 219 -2.40 27.94 5.19
C SER A 219 -2.57 28.86 6.42
N ASP A 220 -2.39 28.32 7.63
CA ASP A 220 -2.42 29.14 8.87
C ASP A 220 -1.07 29.80 9.17
N ALA A 221 -0.06 29.60 8.32
CA ALA A 221 1.29 30.14 8.45
C ALA A 221 1.56 31.30 7.48
N ALA A 222 0.55 31.74 6.72
CA ALA A 222 0.61 32.88 5.80
C ALA A 222 0.06 34.15 6.43
#